data_28a6cd4ba2dc3a3d13a1627d1fcbf17a
#
_entry.id   28a6cd4ba2dc3a3d13a1627d1fcbf17a
#
_cell.length_a   1.000
_cell.length_b   1.000
_cell.length_c   1.000
_cell.angle_alpha   90.00
_cell.angle_beta   90.00
_cell.angle_gamma   90.00
#
_symmetry.space_group_name_H-M   'P 1'
#
loop_
_entity.id
_entity.type
_entity.pdbx_description
1 polymer ?
#
loop_
_entity_poly.entity_id
_entity_poly.type
_entity_poly.pdbx_seq_one_letter_code
_entity_poly.pdbx_strand_id
1 'polypeptide(L)'
;MECAKIIEQLKAIVGEDKVITDEESIALASRDYIGFRRYHRSDGKNWAPRAMCVIKPQNTEQVSQVLSCLNENHIDAVPRTGGSSVTMGLEPVEGGVIIDGCDMCEILNIDERNRIVTAQCGTPLEYLEEQLNKMGYT
;
A
#
# COMPACT_ATOMS: atom_id res chain seq x y z
N MET A 1 -7.53 -18.93 14.26
CA MET A 1 -7.35 -18.21 15.53
C MET A 1 -6.18 -17.23 15.50
N GLU A 2 -5.05 -17.57 14.90
CA GLU A 2 -3.85 -16.70 14.84
C GLU A 2 -4.06 -15.45 13.97
N CYS A 3 -4.59 -15.59 12.77
CA CYS A 3 -4.87 -14.45 11.87
C CYS A 3 -5.79 -13.39 12.49
N ALA A 4 -6.85 -13.81 13.22
CA ALA A 4 -7.76 -12.87 13.86
C ALA A 4 -7.08 -12.04 14.94
N LYS A 5 -6.16 -12.65 15.73
CA LYS A 5 -5.38 -11.95 16.74
C LYS A 5 -4.46 -10.90 16.11
N ILE A 6 -3.84 -11.23 15.00
CA ILE A 6 -2.94 -10.30 14.27
C ILE A 6 -3.73 -9.13 13.70
N ILE A 7 -4.88 -9.39 13.10
CA ILE A 7 -5.77 -8.33 12.59
C ILE A 7 -6.15 -7.36 13.73
N GLU A 8 -6.48 -7.86 14.92
CA GLU A 8 -6.79 -7.00 16.06
C GLU A 8 -5.57 -6.19 16.54
N GLN A 9 -4.37 -6.75 16.51
CA GLN A 9 -3.15 -6.00 16.81
C GLN A 9 -2.91 -4.89 15.78
N LEU A 10 -3.11 -5.17 14.49
CA LEU A 10 -2.99 -4.17 13.42
C LEU A 10 -4.02 -3.06 13.55
N LYS A 11 -5.28 -3.40 13.88
CA LYS A 11 -6.33 -2.41 14.18
C LYS A 11 -5.98 -1.49 15.35
N ALA A 12 -5.35 -2.04 16.39
CA ALA A 12 -4.89 -1.25 17.54
C ALA A 12 -3.80 -0.22 17.16
N ILE A 13 -3.01 -0.50 16.12
CA ILE A 13 -1.93 0.38 15.63
C ILE A 13 -2.47 1.47 14.71
N VAL A 14 -3.23 1.08 13.67
CA VAL A 14 -3.62 2.01 12.60
C VAL A 14 -5.05 2.53 12.71
N GLY A 15 -5.89 1.93 13.55
CA GLY A 15 -7.32 2.19 13.64
C GLY A 15 -8.16 1.12 12.95
N GLU A 16 -9.37 0.90 13.44
CA GLU A 16 -10.25 -0.18 12.95
C GLU A 16 -10.68 0.05 11.48
N ASP A 17 -10.98 1.29 11.12
CA ASP A 17 -11.37 1.73 9.78
C ASP A 17 -10.21 1.69 8.76
N LYS A 18 -8.98 1.50 9.22
CA LYS A 18 -7.76 1.44 8.39
C LYS A 18 -7.29 0.01 8.12
N VAL A 19 -7.97 -1.00 8.62
CA VAL A 19 -7.70 -2.41 8.34
C VAL A 19 -8.84 -3.00 7.52
N ILE A 20 -8.57 -3.28 6.26
CA ILE A 20 -9.52 -3.77 5.27
C ILE A 20 -9.41 -5.29 5.22
N THR A 21 -10.52 -5.98 5.46
CA THR A 21 -10.60 -7.45 5.50
C THR A 21 -11.61 -8.03 4.53
N ASP A 22 -12.33 -7.20 3.77
CA ASP A 22 -13.26 -7.68 2.77
C ASP A 22 -12.54 -8.27 1.55
N GLU A 23 -13.10 -9.35 1.05
CA GLU A 23 -12.47 -10.17 0.01
C GLU A 23 -12.27 -9.42 -1.31
N GLU A 24 -13.19 -8.54 -1.67
CA GLU A 24 -13.14 -7.79 -2.92
C GLU A 24 -11.99 -6.76 -2.91
N SER A 25 -11.89 -5.98 -1.84
CA SER A 25 -10.83 -4.99 -1.65
C SER A 25 -9.45 -5.64 -1.55
N ILE A 26 -9.33 -6.76 -0.82
CA ILE A 26 -8.09 -7.54 -0.75
C ILE A 26 -7.70 -8.05 -2.14
N ALA A 27 -8.64 -8.63 -2.88
CA ALA A 27 -8.38 -9.15 -4.22
C ALA A 27 -7.98 -8.04 -5.19
N LEU A 28 -8.54 -6.84 -5.06
CA LEU A 28 -8.15 -5.68 -5.84
C LEU A 28 -6.75 -5.19 -5.49
N ALA A 29 -6.45 -5.06 -4.21
CA ALA A 29 -5.14 -4.60 -3.73
C ALA A 29 -4.02 -5.61 -4.00
N SER A 30 -4.32 -6.91 -4.04
CA SER A 30 -3.37 -7.99 -4.34
C SER A 30 -3.01 -8.10 -5.83
N ARG A 31 -3.42 -7.13 -6.66
CA ARG A 31 -3.17 -7.17 -8.10
C ARG A 31 -1.99 -6.30 -8.48
N ASP A 32 -1.16 -6.88 -9.33
CA ASP A 32 -0.21 -6.11 -10.14
C ASP A 32 -0.88 -5.64 -11.45
N TYR A 33 -0.31 -4.63 -12.08
CA TYR A 33 -0.81 -4.09 -13.37
C TYR A 33 -0.33 -4.91 -14.57
N ILE A 34 0.41 -5.99 -14.36
CA ILE A 34 0.94 -6.84 -15.43
C ILE A 34 -0.19 -7.50 -16.23
N GLY A 35 -0.17 -7.33 -17.55
CA GLY A 35 -1.20 -7.85 -18.46
C GLY A 35 -1.33 -9.37 -18.47
N PHE A 36 -0.23 -10.08 -18.23
CA PHE A 36 -0.18 -11.56 -18.24
C PHE A 36 -1.20 -12.19 -17.28
N ARG A 37 -1.31 -11.68 -16.05
CA ARG A 37 -2.26 -12.20 -15.06
C ARG A 37 -3.72 -11.84 -15.37
N ARG A 38 -3.97 -10.80 -16.16
CA ARG A 38 -5.33 -10.48 -16.63
C ARG A 38 -5.86 -11.55 -17.58
N TYR A 39 -5.02 -12.14 -18.42
CA TYR A 39 -5.42 -13.20 -19.35
C TYR A 39 -5.73 -14.51 -18.64
N HIS A 40 -4.98 -14.87 -17.62
CA HIS A 40 -5.25 -16.08 -16.83
C HIS A 40 -6.47 -15.97 -15.91
N ARG A 41 -6.99 -14.77 -15.67
CA ARG A 41 -8.21 -14.56 -14.89
C ARG A 41 -9.50 -14.71 -15.70
N SER A 42 -9.42 -14.70 -17.02
CA SER A 42 -10.58 -14.90 -17.90
C SER A 42 -11.10 -16.34 -17.86
N ASP A 43 -10.33 -17.29 -17.36
CA ASP A 43 -10.71 -18.70 -17.21
C ASP A 43 -11.29 -19.04 -15.82
N GLY A 44 -11.54 -18.04 -14.97
CA GLY A 44 -12.12 -18.22 -13.64
C GLY A 44 -11.16 -18.76 -12.58
N LYS A 45 -9.89 -19.02 -12.93
CA LYS A 45 -8.90 -19.52 -11.96
C LYS A 45 -8.24 -18.36 -11.21
N ASN A 46 -8.36 -18.38 -9.90
CA ASN A 46 -7.77 -17.36 -9.04
C ASN A 46 -6.33 -17.80 -8.67
N TRP A 47 -5.36 -17.41 -9.51
CA TRP A 47 -3.97 -17.84 -9.36
C TRP A 47 -3.13 -16.92 -8.47
N ALA A 48 -3.62 -15.72 -8.16
CA ALA A 48 -2.86 -14.80 -7.33
C ALA A 48 -2.99 -15.19 -5.85
N PRO A 49 -1.86 -15.29 -5.13
CA PRO A 49 -1.91 -15.40 -3.68
C PRO A 49 -2.67 -14.20 -3.11
N ARG A 50 -3.37 -14.39 -1.97
CA ARG A 50 -4.16 -13.35 -1.32
C ARG A 50 -3.52 -12.91 -0.03
N ALA A 51 -3.50 -11.61 0.16
CA ALA A 51 -3.19 -11.04 1.46
C ALA A 51 -4.27 -11.42 2.48
N MET A 52 -3.88 -11.44 3.75
CA MET A 52 -4.79 -11.60 4.89
C MET A 52 -5.63 -10.34 5.09
N CYS A 53 -5.03 -9.17 4.92
CA CYS A 53 -5.69 -7.87 4.98
C CYS A 53 -4.86 -6.80 4.25
N VAL A 54 -5.50 -5.64 4.04
CA VAL A 54 -4.84 -4.40 3.61
C VAL A 54 -4.89 -3.41 4.76
N ILE A 55 -3.78 -2.78 5.08
CA ILE A 55 -3.69 -1.75 6.11
C ILE A 55 -3.30 -0.41 5.50
N LYS A 56 -3.87 0.67 6.02
CA LYS A 56 -3.64 2.05 5.56
C LYS A 56 -3.04 2.91 6.67
N PRO A 57 -1.71 2.85 6.89
CA PRO A 57 -1.06 3.72 7.85
C PRO A 57 -1.12 5.17 7.39
N GLN A 58 -1.16 6.10 8.35
CA GLN A 58 -1.26 7.53 8.08
C GLN A 58 0.05 8.28 8.34
N ASN A 59 1.03 7.61 8.94
CA ASN A 59 2.33 8.20 9.26
C ASN A 59 3.42 7.14 9.41
N THR A 60 4.67 7.59 9.44
CA THR A 60 5.86 6.73 9.53
C THR A 60 5.89 5.92 10.82
N GLU A 61 5.40 6.46 11.93
CA GLU A 61 5.36 5.76 13.23
C GLU A 61 4.45 4.53 13.15
N GLN A 62 3.26 4.68 12.58
CA GLN A 62 2.36 3.54 12.35
C GLN A 62 2.98 2.49 11.43
N VAL A 63 3.67 2.90 10.36
CA VAL A 63 4.40 1.96 9.49
C VAL A 63 5.44 1.17 10.27
N SER A 64 6.22 1.85 11.12
CA SER A 64 7.24 1.20 11.97
C SER A 64 6.62 0.18 12.93
N GLN A 65 5.54 0.54 13.62
CA GLN A 65 4.84 -0.35 14.56
C GLN A 65 4.21 -1.54 13.84
N VAL A 66 3.61 -1.33 12.68
CA VAL A 66 3.08 -2.40 11.83
C VAL A 66 4.17 -3.37 11.43
N LEU A 67 5.29 -2.88 10.91
CA LEU A 67 6.41 -3.74 10.50
C LEU A 67 6.99 -4.53 11.67
N SER A 68 7.09 -3.93 12.86
CA SER A 68 7.51 -4.65 14.07
C SER A 68 6.54 -5.77 14.42
N CYS A 69 5.23 -5.49 14.40
CA CYS A 69 4.20 -6.48 14.66
C CYS A 69 4.25 -7.65 13.66
N LEU A 70 4.39 -7.35 12.36
CA LEU A 70 4.47 -8.37 11.33
C LEU A 70 5.75 -9.21 11.44
N ASN A 71 6.89 -8.58 11.72
CA ASN A 71 8.16 -9.26 11.91
C ASN A 71 8.14 -10.22 13.12
N GLU A 72 7.58 -9.80 14.25
CA GLU A 72 7.42 -10.64 15.45
C GLU A 72 6.54 -11.86 15.21
N ASN A 73 5.59 -11.76 14.28
CA ASN A 73 4.68 -12.85 13.92
C ASN A 73 5.10 -13.60 12.64
N HIS A 74 6.28 -13.29 12.06
CA HIS A 74 6.80 -13.91 10.84
C HIS A 74 5.84 -13.81 9.65
N ILE A 75 5.20 -12.64 9.47
CA ILE A 75 4.26 -12.37 8.39
C ILE A 75 4.91 -11.47 7.36
N ASP A 76 4.79 -11.87 6.10
CA ASP A 76 5.29 -11.11 4.97
C ASP A 76 4.46 -9.83 4.74
N ALA A 77 5.15 -8.75 4.37
CA ALA A 77 4.54 -7.47 4.05
C ALA A 77 4.85 -7.04 2.62
N VAL A 78 3.84 -6.52 1.93
CA VAL A 78 4.00 -5.96 0.59
C VAL A 78 3.62 -4.48 0.62
N PRO A 79 4.54 -3.55 0.31
CA PRO A 79 4.20 -2.14 0.18
C PRO A 79 3.44 -1.88 -1.11
N ARG A 80 2.42 -1.04 -1.01
CA ARG A 80 1.61 -0.58 -2.13
C ARG A 80 1.36 0.92 -2.00
N THR A 81 1.34 1.63 -3.12
CA THR A 81 0.83 2.99 -3.26
C THR A 81 -0.13 3.07 -4.45
N GLY A 82 0.15 3.83 -5.50
CA GLY A 82 -0.74 3.95 -6.68
C GLY A 82 -1.03 2.67 -7.47
N GLY A 83 -0.37 1.57 -7.16
CA GLY A 83 -0.68 0.26 -7.73
C GLY A 83 -0.26 0.07 -9.19
N SER A 84 0.65 0.88 -9.71
CA SER A 84 1.10 0.88 -11.10
C SER A 84 2.24 -0.11 -11.43
N SER A 85 2.65 -0.96 -10.49
CA SER A 85 3.68 -1.98 -10.72
C SER A 85 3.29 -2.91 -11.87
N VAL A 86 4.27 -3.26 -12.69
CA VAL A 86 4.14 -4.19 -13.83
C VAL A 86 5.13 -5.36 -13.74
N THR A 87 5.74 -5.56 -12.57
CA THR A 87 6.80 -6.55 -12.33
C THR A 87 6.42 -7.60 -11.29
N MET A 88 5.13 -7.74 -10.98
CA MET A 88 4.56 -8.59 -9.92
C MET A 88 4.96 -8.16 -8.49
N GLY A 89 5.49 -6.95 -8.31
CA GLY A 89 5.94 -6.44 -7.00
C GLY A 89 4.82 -6.15 -6.00
N LEU A 90 3.56 -6.15 -6.45
CA LEU A 90 2.38 -5.94 -5.58
C LEU A 90 1.68 -7.23 -5.18
N GLU A 91 2.09 -8.37 -5.73
CA GLU A 91 1.48 -9.64 -5.38
C GLU A 91 1.99 -10.11 -4.01
N PRO A 92 1.10 -10.30 -3.03
CA PRO A 92 1.52 -10.75 -1.72
C PRO A 92 1.92 -12.23 -1.75
N VAL A 93 2.70 -12.65 -0.77
CA VAL A 93 2.77 -14.07 -0.38
C VAL A 93 1.41 -14.44 0.24
N GLU A 94 0.97 -15.68 0.06
CA GLU A 94 -0.29 -16.15 0.63
C GLU A 94 -0.34 -15.91 2.15
N GLY A 95 -1.37 -15.21 2.61
CA GLY A 95 -1.51 -14.82 4.01
C GLY A 95 -0.65 -13.62 4.45
N GLY A 96 0.11 -12.99 3.56
CA GLY A 96 0.83 -11.76 3.85
C GLY A 96 -0.09 -10.55 4.04
N VAL A 97 0.47 -9.41 4.40
CA VAL A 97 -0.25 -8.15 4.63
C VAL A 97 0.16 -7.10 3.60
N ILE A 98 -0.80 -6.41 3.00
CA ILE A 98 -0.52 -5.27 2.12
C ILE A 98 -0.51 -3.99 2.95
N ILE A 99 0.59 -3.23 2.87
CA ILE A 99 0.72 -1.91 3.48
C ILE A 99 0.45 -0.87 2.38
N ASP A 100 -0.76 -0.32 2.37
CA ASP A 100 -1.19 0.71 1.40
C ASP A 100 -0.89 2.10 1.95
N GLY A 101 0.13 2.75 1.39
CA GLY A 101 0.59 4.08 1.78
C GLY A 101 -0.17 5.24 1.13
N CYS A 102 -1.29 5.00 0.44
CA CYS A 102 -2.02 6.07 -0.28
C CYS A 102 -2.56 7.18 0.65
N ASP A 103 -2.82 6.88 1.93
CA ASP A 103 -3.24 7.88 2.91
C ASP A 103 -2.09 8.79 3.39
N MET A 104 -0.85 8.44 3.08
CA MET A 104 0.35 9.25 3.35
C MET A 104 0.69 10.08 2.10
N CYS A 105 -0.04 11.18 1.88
CA CYS A 105 -0.02 11.94 0.62
C CYS A 105 0.31 13.44 0.77
N GLU A 106 1.06 13.82 1.80
CA GLU A 106 1.44 15.20 2.03
C GLU A 106 2.72 15.60 1.30
N ILE A 107 2.78 16.85 0.80
CA ILE A 107 4.01 17.49 0.35
C ILE A 107 4.67 18.10 1.58
N LEU A 108 5.82 17.57 1.98
CA LEU A 108 6.50 17.92 3.21
C LEU A 108 7.40 19.16 3.06
N ASN A 109 8.04 19.33 1.92
CA ASN A 109 8.94 20.44 1.65
C ASN A 109 9.14 20.66 0.15
N ILE A 110 9.27 21.94 -0.25
CA ILE A 110 9.68 22.34 -1.60
C ILE A 110 10.91 23.24 -1.45
N ASP A 111 12.07 22.74 -1.84
CA ASP A 111 13.34 23.50 -1.88
C ASP A 111 13.52 24.07 -3.28
N GLU A 112 13.06 25.28 -3.48
CA GLU A 112 13.14 25.98 -4.76
C GLU A 112 14.59 26.23 -5.22
N ARG A 113 15.51 26.46 -4.27
CA ARG A 113 16.91 26.72 -4.58
C ARG A 113 17.59 25.51 -5.19
N ASN A 114 17.33 24.32 -4.64
CA ASN A 114 17.92 23.06 -5.10
C ASN A 114 17.00 22.32 -6.07
N ARG A 115 15.78 22.81 -6.30
CA ARG A 115 14.76 22.18 -7.13
C ARG A 115 14.41 20.76 -6.67
N ILE A 116 14.24 20.60 -5.37
CA ILE A 116 13.93 19.32 -4.74
C ILE A 116 12.58 19.45 -4.04
N VAL A 117 11.74 18.45 -4.26
CA VAL A 117 10.50 18.28 -3.52
C VAL A 117 10.60 17.03 -2.66
N THR A 118 10.14 17.13 -1.41
CA THR A 118 10.00 16.00 -0.50
C THR A 118 8.51 15.79 -0.25
N ALA A 119 8.01 14.62 -0.58
CA ALA A 119 6.61 14.25 -0.39
C ALA A 119 6.51 12.86 0.22
N GLN A 120 5.39 12.56 0.84
CA GLN A 120 5.09 11.21 1.33
C GLN A 120 4.85 10.24 0.17
N CYS A 121 5.03 8.96 0.41
CA CYS A 121 5.05 7.91 -0.62
C CYS A 121 3.72 7.72 -1.37
N GLY A 122 2.60 8.10 -0.78
CA GLY A 122 1.28 8.03 -1.38
C GLY A 122 0.86 9.27 -2.16
N THR A 123 1.71 10.31 -2.24
CA THR A 123 1.40 11.54 -2.97
C THR A 123 1.27 11.25 -4.47
N PRO A 124 0.09 11.47 -5.10
CA PRO A 124 -0.06 11.31 -6.53
C PRO A 124 0.82 12.29 -7.30
N LEU A 125 1.51 11.82 -8.35
CA LEU A 125 2.38 12.68 -9.17
C LEU A 125 1.59 13.81 -9.84
N GLU A 126 0.37 13.55 -10.29
CA GLU A 126 -0.52 14.56 -10.87
C GLU A 126 -0.82 15.70 -9.88
N TYR A 127 -1.12 15.36 -8.62
CA TYR A 127 -1.31 16.35 -7.57
C TYR A 127 -0.04 17.16 -7.29
N LEU A 128 1.11 16.49 -7.25
CA LEU A 128 2.40 17.15 -7.05
C LEU A 128 2.69 18.12 -8.19
N GLU A 129 2.49 17.69 -9.45
CA GLU A 129 2.66 18.52 -10.64
C GLU A 129 1.76 19.76 -10.61
N GLU A 130 0.48 19.61 -10.25
CA GLU A 130 -0.43 20.74 -10.11
C GLU A 130 0.06 21.79 -9.10
N GLN A 131 0.62 21.34 -7.96
CA GLN A 131 1.15 22.28 -6.96
C GLN A 131 2.42 22.99 -7.47
N LEU A 132 3.31 22.27 -8.13
CA LEU A 132 4.53 22.84 -8.69
C LEU A 132 4.24 23.80 -9.87
N ASN A 133 3.26 23.49 -10.71
CA ASN A 133 2.83 24.39 -11.81
C ASN A 133 2.33 25.74 -11.29
N LYS A 134 1.66 25.78 -10.14
CA LYS A 134 1.24 27.06 -9.52
C LYS A 134 2.43 27.94 -9.11
N MET A 135 3.60 27.34 -8.92
CA MET A 135 4.85 28.01 -8.59
C MET A 135 5.73 28.27 -9.83
N GLY A 136 5.26 27.90 -11.03
CA GLY A 136 5.96 28.08 -12.30
C GLY A 136 6.98 27.00 -12.63
N TYR A 137 6.92 25.85 -11.97
CA TYR A 137 7.72 24.66 -12.30
C TYR A 137 6.92 23.67 -13.15
N THR A 138 7.63 22.96 -14.05
CA THR A 138 7.06 21.91 -14.93
C THR A 138 7.89 20.64 -14.82
#